data_2fda901619c5593fcb228c79f7cc3c6e
#
_entry.id   2fda901619c5593fcb228c79f7cc3c6e
#
_cell.length_a   1.000
_cell.length_b   1.000
_cell.length_c   1.000
_cell.angle_alpha   90.00
_cell.angle_beta   90.00
_cell.angle_gamma   90.00
#
_symmetry.space_group_name_H-M   'P 1'
#
loop_
_entity.id
_entity.type
_entity.pdbx_description
1 polymer ?
#
loop_
_entity_poly.entity_id
_entity_poly.type
_entity_poly.pdbx_seq_one_letter_code
_entity_poly.pdbx_strand_id
1 'polypeptide(L)'
;MADNRKMIAAGVVLVGVLLVMTACARSETSFKFDPALGICDAEEELYEAKNPMQELDTEYGSATMEYVVWKDGFLHVKIVADYSSDADDWEQADQFLSVQDEEKSKLTSLSRYCNYDEEQKQLTMEQEYRSITPQGQYVLKLFDQTATIHMTSVPEYNSLKEIGTPVTHNGRTWVFQGTWEDDETLKLHAWGTSDDIWQMGRPMKELVTPKDVKKDGFIQWKQSGIEGSSSFEATVKVSEDTEYELKIPGVSLVADMGENGPIAEVPVPAMDGTEDVDVSISAGKDTYHIGKVERRKKESQDDDGENKVSTEVILYVEPETLEKDTELLSINASWGELKSQGEQTTFSLKGSTFPPAMYVDGEFADLRQELTLTYSEAETVPEIVAVRIDKVGKVWNQEYHCKIK
;
A
#
# COMPACT_ATOMS: atom_id res chain seq x y z
N MET A 1 -39.25 -45.03 31.89
CA MET A 1 -38.71 -44.70 30.58
C MET A 1 -38.89 -43.22 30.16
N ALA A 2 -39.33 -42.33 31.03
CA ALA A 2 -39.59 -40.90 30.73
C ALA A 2 -38.46 -39.95 31.14
N ASP A 3 -37.50 -40.37 31.98
CA ASP A 3 -36.47 -39.48 32.54
C ASP A 3 -35.20 -39.34 31.70
N ASN A 4 -34.89 -40.32 30.85
CA ASN A 4 -33.65 -40.23 30.05
C ASN A 4 -33.73 -39.25 28.84
N ARG A 5 -34.96 -38.90 28.39
CA ARG A 5 -35.09 -37.91 27.29
C ARG A 5 -34.87 -36.46 27.72
N LYS A 6 -35.16 -36.14 29.01
CA LYS A 6 -34.94 -34.80 29.55
C LYS A 6 -33.46 -34.53 29.83
N MET A 7 -32.70 -35.53 30.25
CA MET A 7 -31.26 -35.39 30.46
C MET A 7 -30.47 -35.24 29.14
N ILE A 8 -30.90 -35.92 28.08
CA ILE A 8 -30.24 -35.76 26.75
C ILE A 8 -30.53 -34.38 26.16
N ALA A 9 -31.75 -33.84 26.32
CA ALA A 9 -32.10 -32.52 25.85
C ALA A 9 -31.32 -31.40 26.62
N ALA A 10 -31.12 -31.54 27.95
CA ALA A 10 -30.37 -30.62 28.75
C ALA A 10 -28.86 -30.68 28.41
N GLY A 11 -28.30 -31.86 28.14
CA GLY A 11 -26.90 -32.00 27.72
C GLY A 11 -26.60 -31.40 26.35
N VAL A 12 -27.51 -31.55 25.39
CA VAL A 12 -27.36 -31.00 24.03
C VAL A 12 -27.45 -29.45 24.05
N VAL A 13 -28.34 -28.89 24.88
CA VAL A 13 -28.44 -27.43 25.01
C VAL A 13 -27.21 -26.85 25.71
N LEU A 14 -26.66 -27.54 26.73
CA LEU A 14 -25.45 -27.06 27.43
C LEU A 14 -24.22 -27.14 26.53
N VAL A 15 -24.05 -28.17 25.72
CA VAL A 15 -22.96 -28.29 24.74
C VAL A 15 -23.13 -27.27 23.61
N GLY A 16 -24.38 -27.04 23.16
CA GLY A 16 -24.65 -26.00 22.16
C GLY A 16 -24.37 -24.59 22.65
N VAL A 17 -24.70 -24.29 23.91
CA VAL A 17 -24.39 -22.97 24.54
C VAL A 17 -22.90 -22.82 24.79
N LEU A 18 -22.19 -23.88 25.19
CA LEU A 18 -20.73 -23.84 25.33
C LEU A 18 -20.02 -23.69 23.97
N LEU A 19 -20.51 -24.32 22.90
CA LEU A 19 -19.97 -24.16 21.55
C LEU A 19 -20.24 -22.74 20.98
N VAL A 20 -21.41 -22.16 21.29
CA VAL A 20 -21.71 -20.79 20.89
C VAL A 20 -20.91 -19.77 21.71
N MET A 21 -20.66 -20.05 23.00
CA MET A 21 -19.80 -19.17 23.83
C MET A 21 -18.31 -19.27 23.45
N THR A 22 -17.84 -20.42 23.00
CA THR A 22 -16.46 -20.55 22.50
C THR A 22 -16.31 -19.98 21.08
N ALA A 23 -17.37 -19.87 20.29
CA ALA A 23 -17.35 -19.18 19.00
C ALA A 23 -17.42 -17.64 19.13
N CYS A 24 -17.82 -17.10 20.30
CA CYS A 24 -17.81 -15.67 20.59
C CYS A 24 -16.55 -15.19 21.32
N ALA A 25 -15.73 -16.09 21.85
CA ALA A 25 -14.37 -15.78 22.22
C ALA A 25 -13.49 -15.88 20.96
N ARG A 26 -13.55 -14.88 20.06
CA ARG A 26 -12.38 -14.60 19.26
C ARG A 26 -11.26 -14.40 20.27
N SER A 27 -10.34 -15.37 20.36
CA SER A 27 -9.04 -15.10 20.99
C SER A 27 -8.59 -13.81 20.35
N GLU A 28 -8.31 -12.79 21.16
CA GLU A 28 -7.57 -11.63 20.70
C GLU A 28 -6.28 -12.25 20.17
N THR A 29 -6.18 -12.40 18.85
CA THR A 29 -4.97 -12.90 18.22
C THR A 29 -3.94 -11.84 18.44
N SER A 30 -2.85 -12.19 19.09
CA SER A 30 -1.72 -11.30 19.22
C SER A 30 -1.25 -10.85 17.83
N PHE A 31 -0.69 -9.66 17.76
CA PHE A 31 -0.17 -9.07 16.53
C PHE A 31 1.15 -8.35 16.84
N LYS A 32 1.97 -8.14 15.83
CA LYS A 32 3.16 -7.31 15.91
C LYS A 32 2.86 -5.92 15.39
N PHE A 33 3.51 -4.93 15.97
CA PHE A 33 3.35 -3.55 15.57
C PHE A 33 4.66 -2.77 15.64
N ASP A 34 4.96 -2.09 14.55
CA ASP A 34 5.96 -1.04 14.44
C ASP A 34 5.38 0.11 13.60
N PRO A 35 5.62 1.39 13.92
CA PRO A 35 5.06 2.52 13.18
C PRO A 35 5.32 2.51 11.67
N ALA A 36 6.46 1.98 11.23
CA ALA A 36 6.81 1.90 9.82
C ALA A 36 6.25 0.66 9.11
N LEU A 37 6.15 -0.47 9.83
CA LEU A 37 5.59 -1.71 9.29
C LEU A 37 4.06 -1.74 9.36
N GLY A 38 3.47 -0.99 10.31
CA GLY A 38 2.06 -1.05 10.63
C GLY A 38 1.70 -2.26 11.50
N ILE A 39 0.45 -2.72 11.38
CA ILE A 39 -0.08 -3.86 12.13
C ILE A 39 0.14 -5.12 11.29
N CYS A 40 0.93 -6.06 11.81
CA CYS A 40 1.34 -7.30 11.16
C CYS A 40 0.91 -8.52 11.96
N ASP A 41 0.87 -9.68 11.32
CA ASP A 41 0.57 -10.94 12.01
C ASP A 41 1.65 -11.28 13.05
N ALA A 42 1.26 -11.86 14.18
CA ALA A 42 2.19 -12.25 15.23
C ALA A 42 3.21 -13.30 14.77
N GLU A 43 2.84 -14.13 13.79
CA GLU A 43 3.69 -15.19 13.25
C GLU A 43 4.74 -14.67 12.24
N GLU A 44 4.58 -13.44 11.70
CA GLU A 44 5.56 -12.85 10.79
C GLU A 44 6.91 -12.65 11.48
N GLU A 45 7.99 -12.95 10.78
CA GLU A 45 9.36 -12.67 11.26
C GLU A 45 9.72 -11.23 10.92
N LEU A 46 9.73 -10.36 11.92
CA LEU A 46 9.90 -8.92 11.77
C LEU A 46 10.95 -8.40 12.78
N TYR A 47 11.80 -7.49 12.32
CA TYR A 47 12.82 -6.85 13.15
C TYR A 47 12.82 -5.34 12.93
N GLU A 48 13.12 -4.60 14.00
CA GLU A 48 13.26 -3.15 14.01
C GLU A 48 14.57 -2.72 14.65
N ALA A 49 15.02 -1.51 14.39
CA ALA A 49 16.16 -0.94 15.08
C ALA A 49 15.82 -0.77 16.58
N LYS A 50 16.69 -1.28 17.46
CA LYS A 50 16.52 -1.18 18.91
C LYS A 50 16.41 0.27 19.40
N ASN A 51 17.07 1.20 18.71
CA ASN A 51 17.05 2.62 18.98
C ASN A 51 16.65 3.33 17.67
N PRO A 52 15.37 3.34 17.28
CA PRO A 52 14.89 4.22 16.23
C PRO A 52 15.10 5.68 16.64
N MET A 53 15.09 6.60 15.71
CA MET A 53 15.32 8.04 15.97
C MET A 53 16.73 8.37 16.48
N GLN A 54 17.74 7.57 16.11
CA GLN A 54 19.11 7.91 16.41
C GLN A 54 19.55 9.13 15.60
N GLU A 55 20.04 10.16 16.29
CA GLU A 55 20.64 11.34 15.66
C GLU A 55 22.12 11.09 15.34
N LEU A 56 22.56 11.58 14.19
CA LEU A 56 23.93 11.57 13.73
C LEU A 56 24.35 13.00 13.37
N ASP A 57 25.51 13.41 13.87
CA ASP A 57 26.13 14.69 13.47
C ASP A 57 26.96 14.44 12.21
N THR A 58 26.51 14.95 11.07
CA THR A 58 27.19 14.83 9.78
C THR A 58 27.91 16.13 9.41
N GLU A 59 28.73 16.09 8.37
CA GLU A 59 29.38 17.29 7.83
C GLU A 59 28.40 18.37 7.32
N TYR A 60 27.13 18.01 7.06
CA TYR A 60 26.07 18.94 6.60
C TYR A 60 25.16 19.41 7.73
N GLY A 61 25.21 18.78 8.90
CA GLY A 61 24.36 19.05 10.04
C GLY A 61 23.79 17.77 10.66
N SER A 62 22.62 17.88 11.26
CA SER A 62 21.96 16.75 11.93
C SER A 62 21.30 15.80 10.92
N ALA A 63 21.33 14.51 11.22
CA ALA A 63 20.57 13.51 10.49
C ALA A 63 19.86 12.59 11.49
N THR A 64 18.60 12.30 11.22
CA THR A 64 17.76 11.42 12.04
C THR A 64 17.38 10.16 11.26
N MET A 65 17.62 9.00 11.82
CA MET A 65 17.05 7.74 11.32
C MET A 65 15.60 7.65 11.76
N GLU A 66 14.65 7.78 10.83
CA GLU A 66 13.23 7.64 11.15
C GLU A 66 12.86 6.18 11.39
N TYR A 67 13.36 5.27 10.56
CA TYR A 67 13.24 3.83 10.81
C TYR A 67 14.34 3.01 10.12
N VAL A 68 14.64 1.87 10.71
CA VAL A 68 15.35 0.75 10.09
C VAL A 68 14.60 -0.50 10.47
N VAL A 69 13.94 -1.13 9.51
CA VAL A 69 13.09 -2.31 9.71
C VAL A 69 13.42 -3.41 8.70
N TRP A 70 13.32 -4.65 9.14
CA TRP A 70 13.49 -5.81 8.27
C TRP A 70 12.20 -6.60 8.17
N LYS A 71 11.79 -6.90 6.93
CA LYS A 71 10.62 -7.70 6.60
C LYS A 71 10.87 -8.49 5.30
N ASP A 72 10.47 -9.76 5.24
CA ASP A 72 10.41 -10.60 4.04
C ASP A 72 11.71 -10.66 3.20
N GLY A 73 12.86 -10.58 3.87
CA GLY A 73 14.17 -10.62 3.18
C GLY A 73 14.69 -9.27 2.74
N PHE A 74 14.06 -8.18 3.18
CA PHE A 74 14.42 -6.81 2.85
C PHE A 74 14.63 -5.95 4.10
N LEU A 75 15.67 -5.14 4.06
CA LEU A 75 15.94 -4.11 5.07
C LEU A 75 15.54 -2.76 4.48
N HIS A 76 14.59 -2.10 5.12
CA HIS A 76 14.12 -0.77 4.76
C HIS A 76 14.73 0.27 5.70
N VAL A 77 15.25 1.34 5.14
CA VAL A 77 15.93 2.41 5.89
C VAL A 77 15.38 3.75 5.43
N LYS A 78 14.95 4.57 6.39
CA LYS A 78 14.55 5.97 6.13
C LYS A 78 15.32 6.91 7.02
N ILE A 79 15.90 7.92 6.39
CA ILE A 79 16.72 8.96 7.05
C ILE A 79 16.28 10.32 6.55
N VAL A 80 16.17 11.26 7.47
CA VAL A 80 16.04 12.69 7.19
C VAL A 80 17.29 13.38 7.67
N ALA A 81 17.99 14.07 6.78
CA ALA A 81 19.26 14.71 7.07
C ALA A 81 19.24 16.19 6.66
N ASP A 82 19.86 17.04 7.44
CA ASP A 82 20.21 18.38 6.99
C ASP A 82 21.16 18.26 5.79
N TYR A 83 20.91 19.05 4.77
CA TYR A 83 21.74 19.04 3.56
C TYR A 83 21.80 20.42 2.95
N SER A 84 23.01 20.98 2.92
CA SER A 84 23.26 22.30 2.35
C SER A 84 24.32 22.18 1.27
N SER A 85 23.94 21.76 0.08
CA SER A 85 24.79 21.82 -1.11
C SER A 85 24.19 22.81 -2.10
N ASP A 86 25.05 23.65 -2.68
CA ASP A 86 24.70 24.53 -3.79
C ASP A 86 24.67 23.75 -5.14
N ALA A 87 24.93 22.46 -5.12
CA ALA A 87 25.01 21.61 -6.29
C ALA A 87 23.78 20.68 -6.36
N ASP A 88 23.31 20.38 -7.57
CA ASP A 88 22.24 19.39 -7.86
C ASP A 88 22.66 17.94 -7.56
N ASP A 89 23.66 17.74 -6.69
CA ASP A 89 24.26 16.43 -6.39
C ASP A 89 23.36 15.53 -5.52
N TRP A 90 22.25 16.05 -4.98
CA TRP A 90 21.29 15.27 -4.19
C TRP A 90 20.67 14.11 -5.00
N GLU A 91 20.61 14.21 -6.33
CA GLU A 91 20.19 13.11 -7.20
C GLU A 91 21.11 11.89 -7.12
N GLN A 92 22.34 12.08 -6.60
CA GLN A 92 23.32 11.01 -6.38
C GLN A 92 23.28 10.45 -4.94
N ALA A 93 22.16 10.59 -4.25
CA ALA A 93 21.99 10.19 -2.84
C ALA A 93 22.38 8.73 -2.51
N ASP A 94 22.41 7.86 -3.51
CA ASP A 94 22.93 6.49 -3.36
C ASP A 94 24.40 6.39 -3.00
N GLN A 95 25.16 7.47 -3.19
CA GLN A 95 26.54 7.58 -2.72
C GLN A 95 26.61 7.99 -1.25
N PHE A 96 25.55 8.63 -0.73
CA PHE A 96 25.52 9.16 0.63
C PHE A 96 25.11 8.14 1.67
N LEU A 97 24.27 7.16 1.27
CA LEU A 97 23.77 6.12 2.17
C LEU A 97 24.17 4.73 1.69
N SER A 98 24.78 3.95 2.57
CA SER A 98 25.04 2.53 2.31
C SER A 98 24.96 1.72 3.60
N VAL A 99 24.59 0.44 3.46
CA VAL A 99 24.45 -0.49 4.58
C VAL A 99 25.35 -1.69 4.38
N GLN A 100 25.96 -2.15 5.45
CA GLN A 100 26.75 -3.38 5.53
C GLN A 100 26.14 -4.32 6.57
N ASP A 101 26.26 -5.62 6.33
CA ASP A 101 25.91 -6.68 7.27
C ASP A 101 26.99 -6.87 8.37
N GLU A 102 26.78 -7.85 9.25
CA GLU A 102 27.73 -8.21 10.33
C GLU A 102 29.12 -8.62 9.80
N GLU A 103 29.18 -9.20 8.61
CA GLU A 103 30.43 -9.61 7.95
C GLU A 103 31.12 -8.46 7.22
N LYS A 104 30.56 -7.23 7.32
CA LYS A 104 31.01 -6.01 6.62
C LYS A 104 30.85 -6.08 5.10
N SER A 105 29.99 -6.96 4.60
CA SER A 105 29.63 -7.01 3.19
C SER A 105 28.59 -5.92 2.88
N LYS A 106 28.83 -5.13 1.83
CA LYS A 106 27.89 -4.09 1.41
C LYS A 106 26.63 -4.75 0.85
N LEU A 107 25.46 -4.37 1.39
CA LEU A 107 24.17 -4.82 0.88
C LEU A 107 23.84 -4.17 -0.47
N THR A 108 23.12 -4.91 -1.31
CA THR A 108 22.63 -4.39 -2.60
C THR A 108 21.35 -3.59 -2.38
N SER A 109 21.36 -2.32 -2.75
CA SER A 109 20.16 -1.47 -2.79
C SER A 109 19.30 -1.87 -3.99
N LEU A 110 18.00 -2.06 -3.77
CA LEU A 110 17.01 -2.47 -4.77
C LEU A 110 16.12 -1.32 -5.21
N SER A 111 15.66 -0.52 -4.25
CA SER A 111 14.87 0.67 -4.52
C SER A 111 15.45 1.86 -3.78
N ARG A 112 15.20 3.05 -4.30
CA ARG A 112 15.70 4.31 -3.76
C ARG A 112 14.68 5.39 -4.01
N TYR A 113 14.37 6.09 -2.95
CA TYR A 113 13.65 7.34 -3.02
C TYR A 113 14.50 8.42 -2.35
N CYS A 114 14.63 9.55 -3.02
CA CYS A 114 15.34 10.70 -2.49
C CYS A 114 14.53 11.96 -2.81
N ASN A 115 14.30 12.78 -1.82
CA ASN A 115 13.60 14.05 -1.96
C ASN A 115 14.32 15.13 -1.19
N TYR A 116 14.58 16.25 -1.84
CA TYR A 116 15.18 17.42 -1.22
C TYR A 116 14.15 18.53 -1.06
N ASP A 117 13.99 18.99 0.18
CA ASP A 117 13.18 20.16 0.53
C ASP A 117 14.10 21.40 0.58
N GLU A 118 13.99 22.25 -0.44
CA GLU A 118 14.80 23.47 -0.55
C GLU A 118 14.49 24.50 0.56
N GLU A 119 13.26 24.55 1.06
CA GLU A 119 12.85 25.49 2.09
C GLU A 119 13.43 25.09 3.46
N GLN A 120 13.38 23.81 3.78
CA GLN A 120 13.88 23.26 5.03
C GLN A 120 15.36 22.87 4.95
N LYS A 121 15.94 22.79 3.75
CA LYS A 121 17.27 22.26 3.47
C LYS A 121 17.47 20.87 4.03
N GLN A 122 16.45 20.01 3.82
CA GLN A 122 16.41 18.64 4.29
C GLN A 122 16.37 17.67 3.14
N LEU A 123 17.15 16.60 3.27
CA LEU A 123 17.20 15.48 2.35
C LEU A 123 16.55 14.26 3.01
N THR A 124 15.45 13.81 2.46
CA THR A 124 14.83 12.55 2.84
C THR A 124 15.32 11.44 1.94
N MET A 125 15.91 10.40 2.51
CA MET A 125 16.39 9.22 1.82
C MET A 125 15.65 8.00 2.32
N GLU A 126 15.01 7.26 1.42
CA GLU A 126 14.37 6.00 1.72
C GLU A 126 14.92 4.93 0.77
N GLN A 127 15.48 3.86 1.32
CA GLN A 127 16.15 2.83 0.54
C GLN A 127 15.79 1.45 1.05
N GLU A 128 15.63 0.53 0.11
CA GLU A 128 15.44 -0.88 0.35
C GLU A 128 16.69 -1.67 -0.02
N TYR A 129 17.14 -2.55 0.87
CA TYR A 129 18.29 -3.40 0.67
C TYR A 129 17.91 -4.87 0.74
N ARG A 130 18.50 -5.67 -0.14
CA ARG A 130 18.32 -7.11 -0.08
C ARG A 130 19.11 -7.69 1.11
N SER A 131 18.38 -8.27 2.07
CA SER A 131 18.94 -8.94 3.25
C SER A 131 18.12 -10.21 3.52
N ILE A 132 18.48 -11.33 2.89
CA ILE A 132 17.71 -12.58 2.88
C ILE A 132 17.38 -13.09 4.28
N THR A 133 18.31 -12.92 5.22
CA THR A 133 18.14 -13.27 6.63
C THR A 133 18.34 -12.03 7.48
N PRO A 134 17.54 -11.83 8.54
CA PRO A 134 17.76 -10.73 9.45
C PRO A 134 19.10 -10.88 10.16
N GLN A 135 19.82 -9.79 10.34
CA GLN A 135 21.05 -9.74 11.10
C GLN A 135 20.79 -9.14 12.49
N GLY A 136 21.60 -9.51 13.48
CA GLY A 136 21.51 -8.90 14.81
C GLY A 136 21.95 -7.44 14.82
N GLN A 137 22.76 -7.04 13.82
CA GLN A 137 23.18 -5.66 13.62
C GLN A 137 23.49 -5.37 12.16
N TYR A 138 23.39 -4.08 11.79
CA TYR A 138 23.86 -3.54 10.52
C TYR A 138 24.78 -2.37 10.78
N VAL A 139 25.68 -2.09 9.84
CA VAL A 139 26.52 -0.89 9.84
C VAL A 139 26.02 0.04 8.74
N LEU A 140 25.48 1.16 9.14
CA LEU A 140 24.99 2.20 8.26
C LEU A 140 26.06 3.26 8.09
N LYS A 141 26.38 3.60 6.85
CA LYS A 141 27.25 4.73 6.51
C LYS A 141 26.42 5.81 5.83
N LEU A 142 26.41 6.99 6.42
CA LEU A 142 25.75 8.19 5.92
C LEU A 142 26.75 9.32 5.81
N PHE A 143 27.01 9.84 4.61
CA PHE A 143 28.04 10.82 4.34
C PHE A 143 29.42 10.38 4.91
N ASP A 144 29.98 11.15 5.81
CA ASP A 144 31.23 10.88 6.53
C ASP A 144 31.03 10.05 7.81
N GLN A 145 29.78 9.85 8.25
CA GLN A 145 29.43 9.17 9.50
C GLN A 145 29.15 7.68 9.32
N THR A 146 29.36 6.95 10.42
CA THR A 146 29.05 5.51 10.47
C THR A 146 28.37 5.21 11.80
N ALA A 147 27.23 4.52 11.71
CA ALA A 147 26.45 4.07 12.87
C ALA A 147 26.26 2.55 12.86
N THR A 148 26.35 1.92 14.03
CA THR A 148 25.96 0.52 14.20
C THR A 148 24.51 0.46 14.67
N ILE A 149 23.68 -0.21 13.90
CA ILE A 149 22.25 -0.38 14.16
C ILE A 149 22.03 -1.79 14.72
N HIS A 150 21.66 -1.90 15.98
CA HIS A 150 21.27 -3.16 16.59
C HIS A 150 19.80 -3.43 16.34
N MET A 151 19.50 -4.62 15.82
CA MET A 151 18.12 -5.04 15.53
C MET A 151 17.53 -5.80 16.71
N THR A 152 16.24 -5.71 16.87
CA THR A 152 15.44 -6.49 17.82
C THR A 152 14.16 -6.96 17.16
N SER A 153 13.56 -8.04 17.66
CA SER A 153 12.24 -8.45 17.17
C SER A 153 11.21 -7.36 17.45
N VAL A 154 10.33 -7.12 16.48
CA VAL A 154 9.20 -6.19 16.63
C VAL A 154 8.32 -6.62 17.79
N PRO A 155 7.88 -5.71 18.67
CA PRO A 155 7.04 -6.02 19.81
C PRO A 155 5.71 -6.66 19.44
N GLU A 156 5.27 -7.59 20.28
CA GLU A 156 3.98 -8.25 20.16
C GLU A 156 2.97 -7.63 21.14
N TYR A 157 1.75 -7.42 20.67
CA TYR A 157 0.64 -6.80 21.40
C TYR A 157 -0.57 -7.73 21.43
N ASN A 158 -1.40 -7.61 22.44
CA ASN A 158 -2.62 -8.41 22.61
C ASN A 158 -3.90 -7.61 22.31
N SER A 159 -3.80 -6.29 22.22
CA SER A 159 -4.95 -5.42 21.96
C SER A 159 -4.56 -4.19 21.17
N LEU A 160 -5.33 -3.86 20.13
CA LEU A 160 -5.15 -2.63 19.33
C LEU A 160 -5.25 -1.35 20.18
N LYS A 161 -5.87 -1.42 21.35
CA LYS A 161 -5.93 -0.30 22.31
C LYS A 161 -4.59 0.02 22.95
N GLU A 162 -3.63 -0.89 22.90
CA GLU A 162 -2.27 -0.64 23.41
C GLU A 162 -1.48 0.29 22.50
N ILE A 163 -1.83 0.34 21.21
CA ILE A 163 -1.17 1.20 20.20
C ILE A 163 -1.96 2.47 19.89
N GLY A 164 -3.27 2.51 20.17
CA GLY A 164 -4.09 3.70 19.90
C GLY A 164 -5.58 3.46 20.08
N THR A 165 -6.39 4.28 19.42
CA THR A 165 -7.86 4.17 19.44
C THR A 165 -8.34 3.41 18.22
N PRO A 166 -8.79 2.14 18.34
CA PRO A 166 -9.29 1.37 17.23
C PRO A 166 -10.74 1.75 16.87
N VAL A 167 -11.01 1.88 15.57
CA VAL A 167 -12.34 2.07 15.00
C VAL A 167 -12.55 1.07 13.87
N THR A 168 -13.58 0.24 13.99
CA THR A 168 -13.82 -0.90 13.09
C THR A 168 -15.14 -0.76 12.34
N HIS A 169 -15.10 -0.99 11.03
CA HIS A 169 -16.27 -1.17 10.17
C HIS A 169 -16.09 -2.41 9.29
N ASN A 170 -17.07 -3.32 9.29
CA ASN A 170 -17.13 -4.52 8.44
C ASN A 170 -15.79 -5.32 8.40
N GLY A 171 -15.14 -5.45 9.56
CA GLY A 171 -13.89 -6.22 9.69
C GLY A 171 -12.62 -5.43 9.40
N ARG A 172 -12.70 -4.21 8.87
CA ARG A 172 -11.54 -3.33 8.67
C ARG A 172 -11.43 -2.32 9.81
N THR A 173 -10.24 -2.21 10.35
CA THR A 173 -9.97 -1.37 11.51
C THR A 173 -8.90 -0.34 11.19
N TRP A 174 -9.19 0.91 11.52
CA TRP A 174 -8.18 1.93 11.71
C TRP A 174 -7.81 2.04 13.17
N VAL A 175 -6.53 2.24 13.47
CA VAL A 175 -6.04 2.61 14.79
C VAL A 175 -5.45 4.00 14.69
N PHE A 176 -5.97 4.93 15.46
CA PHE A 176 -5.54 6.32 15.47
C PHE A 176 -4.79 6.64 16.76
N GLN A 177 -3.71 7.40 16.63
CA GLN A 177 -2.96 7.96 17.75
C GLN A 177 -2.69 9.43 17.46
N GLY A 178 -2.85 10.28 18.49
CA GLY A 178 -2.47 11.69 18.46
C GLY A 178 -1.31 11.92 19.43
N THR A 179 -0.33 12.70 19.01
CA THR A 179 0.81 13.11 19.82
C THR A 179 1.01 14.61 19.64
N TRP A 180 1.03 15.35 20.75
CA TRP A 180 1.32 16.78 20.72
C TRP A 180 2.82 17.00 20.52
N GLU A 181 3.18 17.75 19.49
CA GLU A 181 4.56 18.20 19.26
C GLU A 181 4.85 19.50 20.00
N ASP A 182 3.83 20.36 20.10
CA ASP A 182 3.80 21.61 20.86
C ASP A 182 2.34 21.97 21.21
N ASP A 183 2.11 23.16 21.81
CA ASP A 183 0.79 23.61 22.28
C ASP A 183 -0.23 23.87 21.14
N GLU A 184 0.23 23.93 19.88
CA GLU A 184 -0.59 24.24 18.69
C GLU A 184 -0.50 23.18 17.60
N THR A 185 0.37 22.18 17.76
CA THR A 185 0.67 21.19 16.72
C THR A 185 0.37 19.78 17.21
N LEU A 186 -0.63 19.15 16.60
CA LEU A 186 -1.00 17.76 16.84
C LEU A 186 -0.52 16.90 15.67
N LYS A 187 0.36 15.94 15.94
CA LYS A 187 0.73 14.89 15.01
C LYS A 187 -0.23 13.72 15.17
N LEU A 188 -0.85 13.34 14.05
CA LEU A 188 -1.77 12.23 13.96
C LEU A 188 -1.10 11.05 13.26
N HIS A 189 -1.32 9.86 13.79
CA HIS A 189 -0.95 8.61 13.15
C HIS A 189 -2.18 7.76 12.91
N ALA A 190 -2.20 7.05 11.79
CA ALA A 190 -3.26 6.13 11.43
C ALA A 190 -2.63 4.84 10.86
N TRP A 191 -3.02 3.70 11.44
CA TRP A 191 -2.61 2.37 10.98
C TRP A 191 -3.84 1.56 10.62
N GLY A 192 -3.89 1.08 9.37
CA GLY A 192 -4.96 0.21 8.90
C GLY A 192 -4.63 -1.25 9.10
N THR A 193 -5.63 -2.06 9.43
CA THR A 193 -5.49 -3.52 9.34
C THR A 193 -5.79 -3.96 7.93
N SER A 194 -4.97 -4.84 7.36
CA SER A 194 -5.27 -5.47 6.08
C SER A 194 -6.38 -6.52 6.24
N ASP A 195 -7.14 -6.76 5.17
CA ASP A 195 -8.15 -7.81 5.09
C ASP A 195 -7.89 -8.61 3.81
N ASP A 196 -7.50 -9.84 3.95
CA ASP A 196 -7.11 -10.72 2.84
C ASP A 196 -6.07 -10.05 1.90
N ILE A 197 -6.48 -9.82 0.64
CA ILE A 197 -5.65 -9.17 -0.39
C ILE A 197 -5.75 -7.64 -0.38
N TRP A 198 -6.69 -7.06 0.39
CA TRP A 198 -6.96 -5.63 0.39
C TRP A 198 -6.22 -4.93 1.52
N GLN A 199 -5.30 -4.06 1.18
CA GLN A 199 -4.66 -3.14 2.12
C GLN A 199 -5.45 -1.84 2.20
N MET A 200 -5.55 -1.29 3.40
CA MET A 200 -6.11 0.04 3.58
C MET A 200 -5.08 1.07 3.11
N GLY A 201 -5.43 1.77 2.05
CA GLY A 201 -4.63 2.84 1.51
C GLY A 201 -4.91 4.17 2.23
N ARG A 202 -4.46 5.25 1.62
CA ARG A 202 -4.58 6.60 2.18
C ARG A 202 -6.02 6.94 2.55
N PRO A 203 -6.28 7.43 3.78
CA PRO A 203 -7.58 7.97 4.15
C PRO A 203 -7.99 9.12 3.21
N MET A 204 -9.23 9.12 2.75
CA MET A 204 -9.72 10.12 1.80
C MET A 204 -10.57 11.15 2.54
N LYS A 205 -10.32 12.45 2.28
CA LYS A 205 -11.07 13.58 2.82
C LYS A 205 -11.38 13.49 4.32
N GLU A 206 -10.45 13.92 5.12
CA GLU A 206 -10.58 13.97 6.56
C GLU A 206 -11.04 15.35 7.01
N LEU A 207 -11.94 15.38 7.96
CA LEU A 207 -12.35 16.59 8.63
C LEU A 207 -12.04 16.43 10.12
N VAL A 208 -11.15 17.25 10.65
CA VAL A 208 -11.10 17.47 12.09
C VAL A 208 -12.15 18.51 12.39
N THR A 209 -13.23 18.11 13.08
CA THR A 209 -14.26 19.04 13.53
C THR A 209 -14.18 19.24 15.04
N PRO A 210 -13.36 20.17 15.54
CA PRO A 210 -13.61 20.77 16.83
C PRO A 210 -14.69 21.81 16.65
N LYS A 211 -15.44 22.11 17.68
CA LYS A 211 -16.51 23.11 17.65
C LYS A 211 -16.06 24.50 17.16
N ASP A 212 -14.77 24.77 17.10
CA ASP A 212 -14.18 26.09 16.88
C ASP A 212 -13.10 26.18 15.78
N VAL A 213 -12.78 25.11 15.02
CA VAL A 213 -11.80 25.22 13.92
C VAL A 213 -12.42 25.85 12.69
N LYS A 214 -11.78 26.91 12.21
CA LYS A 214 -12.08 27.54 10.93
C LYS A 214 -12.09 26.46 9.83
N LYS A 215 -13.02 26.58 8.89
CA LYS A 215 -13.35 25.64 7.79
C LYS A 215 -12.20 25.19 6.87
N ASP A 216 -10.96 25.56 7.12
CA ASP A 216 -9.81 25.34 6.24
C ASP A 216 -8.92 24.15 6.65
N GLY A 217 -9.31 23.36 7.63
CA GLY A 217 -8.50 22.27 8.15
C GLY A 217 -8.67 20.95 7.40
N PHE A 218 -8.22 20.87 6.15
CA PHE A 218 -8.01 19.56 5.54
C PHE A 218 -6.74 18.92 6.09
N ILE A 219 -6.88 17.73 6.64
CA ILE A 219 -5.73 16.92 7.03
C ILE A 219 -5.11 16.34 5.75
N GLN A 220 -3.82 16.58 5.57
CA GLN A 220 -3.05 15.96 4.48
C GLN A 220 -2.29 14.77 5.05
N TRP A 221 -2.85 13.59 4.89
CA TRP A 221 -2.18 12.36 5.24
C TRP A 221 -1.02 12.06 4.28
N LYS A 222 0.13 11.71 4.84
CA LYS A 222 1.30 11.21 4.10
C LYS A 222 1.53 9.77 4.52
N GLN A 223 2.01 8.94 3.63
CA GLN A 223 2.49 7.61 4.00
C GLN A 223 3.73 7.78 4.87
N SER A 224 3.74 7.17 6.04
CA SER A 224 4.84 7.25 7.02
C SER A 224 5.64 5.96 7.13
N GLY A 225 5.06 4.83 6.70
CA GLY A 225 5.70 3.52 6.74
C GLY A 225 6.33 3.10 5.42
N ILE A 226 6.83 1.87 5.40
CA ILE A 226 7.38 1.25 4.18
C ILE A 226 6.33 1.14 3.10
N GLU A 227 6.77 1.01 1.86
CA GLU A 227 5.86 0.79 0.73
C GLU A 227 5.01 -0.48 0.97
N GLY A 228 3.71 -0.37 0.72
CA GLY A 228 2.75 -1.44 0.97
C GLY A 228 2.25 -1.54 2.42
N SER A 229 2.79 -0.77 3.37
CA SER A 229 2.19 -0.66 4.72
C SER A 229 0.99 0.27 4.73
N SER A 230 0.01 -0.01 5.61
CA SER A 230 -1.12 0.88 5.86
C SER A 230 -0.81 1.85 7.00
N SER A 231 0.33 2.56 6.91
CA SER A 231 0.83 3.49 7.93
C SER A 231 0.82 4.91 7.38
N PHE A 232 0.13 5.82 8.05
CA PHE A 232 -0.04 7.21 7.62
C PHE A 232 0.16 8.17 8.77
N GLU A 233 0.66 9.35 8.47
CA GLU A 233 0.79 10.44 9.41
C GLU A 233 0.25 11.75 8.83
N ALA A 234 -0.15 12.65 9.68
CA ALA A 234 -0.54 14.00 9.33
C ALA A 234 -0.25 14.95 10.48
N THR A 235 0.05 16.19 10.17
CA THR A 235 0.24 17.25 11.15
C THR A 235 -0.88 18.26 11.03
N VAL A 236 -1.51 18.61 12.15
CA VAL A 236 -2.64 19.53 12.21
C VAL A 236 -2.33 20.64 13.22
N LYS A 237 -2.57 21.89 12.83
CA LYS A 237 -2.47 23.02 13.74
C LYS A 237 -3.80 23.23 14.45
N VAL A 238 -3.82 23.01 15.74
CA VAL A 238 -5.00 23.01 16.61
C VAL A 238 -4.63 23.45 18.03
N SER A 239 -5.62 23.79 18.85
CA SER A 239 -5.37 24.19 20.26
C SER A 239 -5.47 22.99 21.20
N GLU A 240 -4.52 22.81 22.10
CA GLU A 240 -4.46 21.71 23.07
C GLU A 240 -5.69 21.61 23.99
N ASP A 241 -6.36 22.72 24.26
CA ASP A 241 -7.52 22.78 25.19
C ASP A 241 -8.82 22.23 24.61
N THR A 242 -8.82 21.69 23.38
CA THR A 242 -10.03 21.29 22.67
C THR A 242 -10.07 19.80 22.39
N GLU A 243 -11.23 19.15 22.64
CA GLU A 243 -11.47 17.77 22.18
C GLU A 243 -11.72 17.75 20.68
N TYR A 244 -10.99 16.92 19.94
CA TYR A 244 -11.12 16.76 18.48
C TYR A 244 -11.81 15.46 18.13
N GLU A 245 -12.65 15.52 17.11
CA GLU A 245 -13.23 14.36 16.47
C GLU A 245 -12.70 14.25 15.04
N LEU A 246 -11.98 13.17 14.77
CA LEU A 246 -11.52 12.81 13.44
C LEU A 246 -12.65 12.12 12.69
N LYS A 247 -13.01 12.65 11.53
CA LYS A 247 -14.01 12.07 10.64
C LYS A 247 -13.38 11.73 9.31
N ILE A 248 -13.39 10.45 8.94
CA ILE A 248 -12.89 9.95 7.67
C ILE A 248 -14.07 9.39 6.89
N PRO A 249 -14.55 10.08 5.83
CA PRO A 249 -15.75 9.67 5.10
C PRO A 249 -15.54 8.48 4.18
N GLY A 250 -14.30 8.12 3.87
CA GLY A 250 -13.98 6.99 3.01
C GLY A 250 -12.51 6.63 3.06
N VAL A 251 -12.18 5.45 2.55
CA VAL A 251 -10.82 4.92 2.53
C VAL A 251 -10.52 4.35 1.16
N SER A 252 -9.32 4.58 0.64
CA SER A 252 -8.86 3.81 -0.51
C SER A 252 -8.46 2.41 -0.06
N LEU A 253 -8.80 1.41 -0.85
CA LEU A 253 -8.38 0.03 -0.69
C LEU A 253 -7.53 -0.34 -1.88
N VAL A 254 -6.42 -1.01 -1.64
CA VAL A 254 -5.49 -1.46 -2.68
C VAL A 254 -5.24 -2.94 -2.53
N ALA A 255 -5.44 -3.70 -3.62
CA ALA A 255 -4.99 -5.07 -3.72
C ALA A 255 -3.83 -5.12 -4.70
N ASP A 256 -2.64 -5.45 -4.20
CA ASP A 256 -1.44 -5.67 -5.00
C ASP A 256 -1.21 -7.17 -5.10
N MET A 257 -1.49 -7.73 -6.28
CA MET A 257 -1.41 -9.16 -6.54
C MET A 257 -0.11 -9.52 -7.29
N GLY A 258 0.56 -8.51 -7.87
CA GLY A 258 1.80 -8.67 -8.59
C GLY A 258 1.77 -9.81 -9.61
N GLU A 259 2.79 -10.66 -9.56
CA GLU A 259 2.91 -11.82 -10.47
C GLU A 259 1.87 -12.92 -10.23
N ASN A 260 1.20 -12.92 -9.09
CA ASN A 260 0.16 -13.88 -8.73
C ASN A 260 -1.25 -13.41 -9.13
N GLY A 261 -1.36 -12.28 -9.81
CA GLY A 261 -2.63 -11.73 -10.25
C GLY A 261 -3.39 -12.65 -11.19
N PRO A 262 -4.74 -12.59 -11.20
CA PRO A 262 -5.56 -13.40 -12.07
C PRO A 262 -5.32 -13.04 -13.55
N ILE A 263 -5.33 -14.07 -14.40
CA ILE A 263 -5.08 -13.93 -15.84
C ILE A 263 -6.33 -14.33 -16.61
N ALA A 264 -6.67 -13.57 -17.63
CA ALA A 264 -7.67 -13.93 -18.63
C ALA A 264 -7.11 -13.83 -20.06
N GLU A 265 -7.63 -14.66 -20.95
CA GLU A 265 -7.38 -14.60 -22.40
C GLU A 265 -8.50 -13.80 -23.06
N VAL A 266 -8.12 -12.73 -23.75
CA VAL A 266 -9.06 -11.80 -24.37
C VAL A 266 -8.90 -11.86 -25.89
N PRO A 267 -9.97 -12.18 -26.65
CA PRO A 267 -9.96 -12.10 -28.11
C PRO A 267 -9.71 -10.67 -28.59
N VAL A 268 -8.94 -10.54 -29.66
CA VAL A 268 -8.61 -9.24 -30.27
C VAL A 268 -9.13 -9.20 -31.71
N PRO A 269 -9.79 -8.09 -32.13
CA PRO A 269 -10.24 -7.93 -33.50
C PRO A 269 -9.14 -8.18 -34.55
N ALA A 270 -9.43 -8.95 -35.58
CA ALA A 270 -8.45 -9.28 -36.64
C ALA A 270 -7.99 -8.05 -37.42
N MET A 271 -8.85 -7.04 -37.55
CA MET A 271 -8.62 -5.77 -38.23
C MET A 271 -9.00 -4.60 -37.34
N ASP A 272 -8.63 -3.40 -37.75
CA ASP A 272 -9.06 -2.18 -37.04
C ASP A 272 -10.60 -2.15 -36.97
N GLY A 273 -11.12 -1.93 -35.75
CA GLY A 273 -12.54 -1.97 -35.43
C GLY A 273 -12.78 -2.35 -33.98
N THR A 274 -14.04 -2.59 -33.71
CA THR A 274 -14.54 -2.90 -32.36
C THR A 274 -15.30 -4.20 -32.39
N GLU A 275 -15.05 -5.05 -31.38
CA GLU A 275 -15.78 -6.29 -31.17
C GLU A 275 -16.28 -6.36 -29.72
N ASP A 276 -17.51 -6.89 -29.55
CA ASP A 276 -18.02 -7.24 -28.23
C ASP A 276 -17.44 -8.59 -27.82
N VAL A 277 -16.97 -8.67 -26.59
CA VAL A 277 -16.42 -9.88 -25.96
C VAL A 277 -17.12 -10.14 -24.64
N ASP A 278 -16.98 -11.34 -24.09
CA ASP A 278 -17.57 -11.72 -22.80
C ASP A 278 -16.49 -12.42 -21.96
N VAL A 279 -15.64 -11.60 -21.33
CA VAL A 279 -14.52 -12.12 -20.55
C VAL A 279 -14.58 -11.54 -19.13
N SER A 280 -14.70 -12.41 -18.12
CA SER A 280 -14.71 -12.03 -16.71
C SER A 280 -13.40 -12.42 -16.03
N ILE A 281 -12.89 -11.54 -15.16
CA ILE A 281 -11.69 -11.72 -14.34
C ILE A 281 -12.06 -11.50 -12.88
N SER A 282 -11.82 -12.49 -12.01
CA SER A 282 -12.09 -12.36 -10.57
C SER A 282 -10.82 -12.04 -9.80
N ALA A 283 -10.86 -11.00 -8.96
CA ALA A 283 -9.81 -10.62 -8.04
C ALA A 283 -10.38 -10.52 -6.62
N GLY A 284 -10.10 -11.51 -5.79
CA GLY A 284 -10.70 -11.65 -4.47
C GLY A 284 -12.21 -11.84 -4.55
N LYS A 285 -12.98 -10.95 -3.94
CA LYS A 285 -14.47 -10.96 -3.95
C LYS A 285 -15.08 -10.19 -5.12
N ASP A 286 -14.24 -9.49 -5.88
CA ASP A 286 -14.69 -8.64 -6.98
C ASP A 286 -14.52 -9.36 -8.32
N THR A 287 -15.38 -9.03 -9.26
CA THR A 287 -15.31 -9.52 -10.64
C THR A 287 -15.38 -8.33 -11.60
N TYR A 288 -14.50 -8.35 -12.58
CA TYR A 288 -14.39 -7.34 -13.62
C TYR A 288 -14.72 -7.98 -14.96
N HIS A 289 -15.49 -7.28 -15.77
CA HIS A 289 -15.93 -7.74 -17.08
C HIS A 289 -15.28 -6.91 -18.17
N ILE A 290 -14.67 -7.58 -19.15
CA ILE A 290 -14.22 -6.97 -20.39
C ILE A 290 -15.30 -7.26 -21.41
N GLY A 291 -16.14 -6.26 -21.67
CA GLY A 291 -17.30 -6.41 -22.57
C GLY A 291 -17.01 -5.99 -24.02
N LYS A 292 -15.90 -5.27 -24.23
CA LYS A 292 -15.60 -4.66 -25.51
C LYS A 292 -14.10 -4.55 -25.72
N VAL A 293 -13.65 -4.82 -26.97
CA VAL A 293 -12.27 -4.63 -27.39
C VAL A 293 -12.24 -3.79 -28.66
N GLU A 294 -11.40 -2.77 -28.69
CA GLU A 294 -11.16 -1.94 -29.86
C GLU A 294 -9.72 -2.11 -30.32
N ARG A 295 -9.52 -2.26 -31.63
CA ARG A 295 -8.21 -2.21 -32.28
C ARG A 295 -8.16 -1.04 -33.23
N ARG A 296 -7.12 -0.21 -33.12
CA ARG A 296 -6.94 0.96 -33.97
C ARG A 296 -5.47 1.26 -34.23
N LYS A 297 -5.19 1.93 -35.36
CA LYS A 297 -3.89 2.51 -35.60
C LYS A 297 -3.78 3.86 -34.89
N LYS A 298 -2.58 4.14 -34.38
CA LYS A 298 -2.22 5.43 -33.80
C LYS A 298 -0.97 5.95 -34.46
N GLU A 299 -1.05 7.18 -34.96
CA GLU A 299 0.09 7.93 -35.46
C GLU A 299 0.56 8.87 -34.35
N SER A 300 1.85 8.88 -34.05
CA SER A 300 2.50 9.78 -33.10
C SER A 300 3.79 10.32 -33.70
N GLN A 301 4.29 11.43 -33.19
CA GLN A 301 5.64 11.91 -33.48
C GLN A 301 6.51 11.62 -32.29
N ASP A 302 7.75 11.16 -32.54
CA ASP A 302 8.75 11.05 -31.48
C ASP A 302 9.42 12.41 -31.19
N ASP A 303 10.33 12.41 -30.22
CA ASP A 303 11.05 13.62 -29.79
C ASP A 303 11.93 14.21 -30.90
N ASP A 304 12.29 13.41 -31.90
CA ASP A 304 13.05 13.82 -33.08
C ASP A 304 12.16 14.31 -34.25
N GLY A 305 10.82 14.25 -34.05
CA GLY A 305 9.81 14.67 -35.03
C GLY A 305 9.52 13.64 -36.14
N GLU A 306 10.00 12.40 -35.99
CA GLU A 306 9.69 11.31 -36.92
C GLU A 306 8.29 10.74 -36.63
N ASN A 307 7.52 10.47 -37.68
CA ASN A 307 6.21 9.85 -37.56
C ASN A 307 6.37 8.36 -37.22
N LYS A 308 5.79 7.95 -36.07
CA LYS A 308 5.70 6.55 -35.67
C LYS A 308 4.24 6.08 -35.77
N VAL A 309 4.08 4.88 -36.33
CA VAL A 309 2.80 4.19 -36.38
C VAL A 309 2.82 3.05 -35.37
N SER A 310 1.81 2.99 -34.53
CA SER A 310 1.59 1.88 -33.59
C SER A 310 0.16 1.35 -33.74
N THR A 311 -0.07 0.14 -33.27
CA THR A 311 -1.43 -0.40 -33.11
C THR A 311 -1.77 -0.41 -31.65
N GLU A 312 -2.88 0.23 -31.29
CA GLU A 312 -3.45 0.14 -29.95
C GLU A 312 -4.58 -0.90 -29.92
N VAL A 313 -4.56 -1.72 -28.89
CA VAL A 313 -5.68 -2.58 -28.49
C VAL A 313 -6.20 -2.06 -27.17
N ILE A 314 -7.45 -1.61 -27.14
CA ILE A 314 -8.08 -1.01 -25.97
C ILE A 314 -9.13 -1.99 -25.43
N LEU A 315 -8.96 -2.38 -24.19
CA LEU A 315 -9.90 -3.24 -23.47
C LEU A 315 -10.74 -2.35 -22.56
N TYR A 316 -12.05 -2.41 -22.72
CA TYR A 316 -13.02 -1.68 -21.87
C TYR A 316 -13.42 -2.58 -20.71
N VAL A 317 -12.96 -2.21 -19.53
CA VAL A 317 -13.19 -3.00 -18.31
C VAL A 317 -14.23 -2.31 -17.45
N GLU A 318 -15.24 -3.04 -17.03
CA GLU A 318 -16.30 -2.58 -16.14
C GLU A 318 -16.39 -3.51 -14.92
N PRO A 319 -16.71 -3.00 -13.73
CA PRO A 319 -16.98 -3.86 -12.60
C PRO A 319 -18.30 -4.62 -12.82
N GLU A 320 -18.25 -5.94 -12.75
CA GLU A 320 -19.44 -6.81 -12.79
C GLU A 320 -20.00 -7.02 -11.39
N THR A 321 -19.11 -7.29 -10.44
CA THR A 321 -19.45 -7.44 -9.03
C THR A 321 -18.39 -6.75 -8.20
N LEU A 322 -18.80 -5.85 -7.31
CA LEU A 322 -17.95 -5.21 -6.33
C LEU A 322 -18.45 -5.52 -4.92
N GLU A 323 -17.52 -5.50 -3.97
CA GLU A 323 -17.86 -5.49 -2.57
C GLU A 323 -18.82 -4.32 -2.26
N LYS A 324 -19.77 -4.57 -1.35
CA LYS A 324 -20.76 -3.56 -0.96
C LYS A 324 -20.09 -2.25 -0.49
N ASP A 325 -20.68 -1.13 -0.89
CA ASP A 325 -20.23 0.22 -0.55
C ASP A 325 -18.82 0.55 -1.08
N THR A 326 -18.36 -0.12 -2.16
CA THR A 326 -17.10 0.20 -2.84
C THR A 326 -17.33 0.67 -4.26
N GLU A 327 -16.40 1.50 -4.73
CA GLU A 327 -16.33 1.98 -6.11
C GLU A 327 -14.93 1.71 -6.66
N LEU A 328 -14.85 1.29 -7.93
CA LEU A 328 -13.58 1.02 -8.60
C LEU A 328 -12.83 2.35 -8.87
N LEU A 329 -11.56 2.42 -8.49
CA LEU A 329 -10.68 3.56 -8.77
C LEU A 329 -9.74 3.31 -9.95
N SER A 330 -9.07 2.15 -9.94
CA SER A 330 -8.05 1.85 -10.94
C SER A 330 -7.83 0.36 -11.07
N ILE A 331 -7.41 -0.06 -12.26
CA ILE A 331 -6.90 -1.39 -12.54
C ILE A 331 -5.55 -1.23 -13.22
N ASN A 332 -4.48 -1.73 -12.61
CA ASN A 332 -3.20 -1.88 -13.25
C ASN A 332 -3.08 -3.30 -13.77
N ALA A 333 -2.73 -3.47 -15.01
CA ALA A 333 -2.64 -4.78 -15.62
C ALA A 333 -1.36 -4.92 -16.46
N SER A 334 -0.82 -6.11 -16.46
CA SER A 334 0.20 -6.55 -17.40
C SER A 334 -0.43 -7.36 -18.51
N TRP A 335 0.12 -7.28 -19.71
CA TRP A 335 -0.35 -8.03 -20.85
C TRP A 335 0.79 -8.77 -21.55
N GLY A 336 0.45 -9.85 -22.23
CA GLY A 336 1.44 -10.69 -22.86
C GLY A 336 0.84 -11.92 -23.52
N GLU A 337 1.61 -13.01 -23.54
CA GLU A 337 1.24 -14.28 -24.12
C GLU A 337 1.33 -15.40 -23.09
N LEU A 338 0.36 -16.32 -23.12
CA LEU A 338 0.47 -17.57 -22.38
C LEU A 338 1.26 -18.58 -23.22
N LYS A 339 2.35 -19.10 -22.66
CA LYS A 339 3.19 -20.14 -23.27
C LYS A 339 3.03 -21.42 -22.48
N SER A 340 2.49 -22.45 -23.12
CA SER A 340 2.37 -23.78 -22.53
C SER A 340 3.56 -24.65 -22.93
N GLN A 341 4.26 -25.19 -21.93
CA GLN A 341 5.31 -26.20 -22.11
C GLN A 341 4.95 -27.43 -21.27
N GLY A 342 4.33 -28.43 -21.91
CA GLY A 342 3.79 -29.59 -21.21
C GLY A 342 2.62 -29.21 -20.30
N GLU A 343 2.72 -29.52 -19.00
CA GLU A 343 1.69 -29.17 -17.99
C GLU A 343 1.88 -27.76 -17.39
N GLN A 344 2.98 -27.09 -17.70
CA GLN A 344 3.23 -25.75 -17.18
C GLN A 344 2.82 -24.67 -18.17
N THR A 345 2.03 -23.71 -17.70
CA THR A 345 1.67 -22.50 -18.43
C THR A 345 2.40 -21.33 -17.78
N THR A 346 3.15 -20.57 -18.59
CA THR A 346 3.88 -19.39 -18.13
C THR A 346 3.35 -18.15 -18.82
N PHE A 347 3.23 -17.05 -18.08
CA PHE A 347 2.88 -15.74 -18.60
C PHE A 347 4.16 -15.04 -19.09
N SER A 348 4.21 -14.72 -20.38
CA SER A 348 5.32 -13.99 -20.98
C SER A 348 4.92 -12.54 -21.12
N LEU A 349 5.39 -11.69 -20.20
CA LEU A 349 5.12 -10.25 -20.16
C LEU A 349 5.60 -9.55 -21.43
N LYS A 350 4.76 -8.71 -22.02
CA LYS A 350 5.09 -7.78 -23.11
C LYS A 350 5.02 -6.32 -22.69
N GLY A 351 4.11 -5.99 -21.79
CA GLY A 351 3.96 -4.63 -21.29
C GLY A 351 3.00 -4.55 -20.11
N SER A 352 2.90 -3.36 -19.57
CA SER A 352 1.97 -3.04 -18.47
C SER A 352 1.19 -1.79 -18.84
N THR A 353 -0.05 -1.70 -18.36
CA THR A 353 -0.91 -0.55 -18.57
C THR A 353 -1.36 0.00 -17.23
N PHE A 354 -1.27 1.31 -17.11
CA PHE A 354 -1.65 2.05 -15.91
C PHE A 354 -2.67 3.10 -16.35
N PRO A 355 -3.98 2.78 -16.28
CA PRO A 355 -4.97 3.79 -16.57
C PRO A 355 -4.79 4.96 -15.59
N PRO A 356 -4.86 6.21 -16.06
CA PRO A 356 -4.74 7.35 -15.18
C PRO A 356 -5.90 7.32 -14.18
N ALA A 357 -5.59 7.25 -12.90
CA ALA A 357 -6.56 7.54 -11.85
C ALA A 357 -6.87 9.04 -11.94
N MET A 358 -8.00 9.39 -12.52
CA MET A 358 -8.38 10.80 -12.63
C MET A 358 -9.21 11.19 -11.41
N TYR A 359 -8.55 11.82 -10.46
CA TYR A 359 -9.20 12.57 -9.39
C TYR A 359 -9.27 14.05 -9.84
N VAL A 360 -10.43 14.50 -10.24
CA VAL A 360 -10.65 15.87 -10.69
C VAL A 360 -11.61 16.54 -9.71
N ASP A 361 -11.20 17.68 -9.16
CA ASP A 361 -11.99 18.56 -8.29
C ASP A 361 -12.66 17.88 -7.08
N GLY A 362 -12.04 16.85 -6.54
CA GLY A 362 -12.55 16.18 -5.35
C GLY A 362 -13.62 15.14 -5.62
N GLU A 363 -13.90 14.81 -6.86
CA GLU A 363 -14.78 13.73 -7.30
C GLU A 363 -14.02 12.79 -8.24
N PHE A 364 -14.33 11.49 -8.17
CA PHE A 364 -13.83 10.53 -9.15
C PHE A 364 -14.65 10.65 -10.43
N ALA A 365 -13.97 10.91 -11.55
CA ALA A 365 -14.62 10.90 -12.85
C ALA A 365 -15.16 9.51 -13.16
N ASP A 366 -16.23 9.45 -13.97
CA ASP A 366 -16.86 8.20 -14.46
C ASP A 366 -15.80 7.28 -15.09
N LEU A 367 -15.42 6.25 -14.33
CA LEU A 367 -14.20 5.48 -14.59
C LEU A 367 -14.53 4.25 -15.44
N ARG A 368 -14.73 4.47 -16.71
CA ARG A 368 -14.49 3.39 -17.67
C ARG A 368 -13.00 3.13 -17.67
N GLN A 369 -12.61 1.97 -17.18
CA GLN A 369 -11.21 1.59 -17.19
C GLN A 369 -10.84 1.14 -18.61
N GLU A 370 -10.06 1.95 -19.29
CA GLU A 370 -9.51 1.62 -20.60
C GLU A 370 -8.09 1.09 -20.43
N LEU A 371 -7.89 -0.20 -20.61
CA LEU A 371 -6.56 -0.80 -20.62
C LEU A 371 -6.02 -0.75 -22.06
N THR A 372 -5.05 0.11 -22.31
CA THR A 372 -4.44 0.29 -23.63
C THR A 372 -3.16 -0.51 -23.76
N LEU A 373 -3.14 -1.44 -24.71
CA LEU A 373 -1.98 -2.24 -25.09
C LEU A 373 -1.42 -1.71 -26.39
N THR A 374 -0.14 -1.34 -26.40
CA THR A 374 0.49 -0.71 -27.57
C THR A 374 1.47 -1.69 -28.23
N TYR A 375 1.30 -1.89 -29.53
CA TYR A 375 2.18 -2.69 -30.39
C TYR A 375 2.89 -1.76 -31.37
N SER A 376 4.20 -1.89 -31.49
CA SER A 376 4.97 -1.17 -32.53
C SER A 376 4.60 -1.66 -33.92
N GLU A 377 4.93 -0.89 -34.96
CA GLU A 377 4.64 -1.25 -36.36
C GLU A 377 5.27 -2.60 -36.78
N ALA A 378 6.40 -2.95 -36.15
CA ALA A 378 7.10 -4.21 -36.44
C ALA A 378 6.48 -5.42 -35.72
N GLU A 379 5.56 -5.23 -34.79
CA GLU A 379 4.94 -6.29 -34.00
C GLU A 379 3.62 -6.75 -34.63
N THR A 380 3.41 -8.05 -34.59
CA THR A 380 2.12 -8.64 -34.99
C THR A 380 1.19 -8.62 -33.77
N VAL A 381 0.01 -8.04 -33.93
CA VAL A 381 -1.06 -8.09 -32.91
C VAL A 381 -1.61 -9.52 -32.91
N PRO A 382 -1.61 -10.23 -31.76
CA PRO A 382 -2.12 -11.60 -31.67
C PRO A 382 -3.65 -11.63 -31.77
N GLU A 383 -4.23 -12.79 -32.12
CA GLU A 383 -5.68 -13.01 -32.10
C GLU A 383 -6.24 -13.09 -30.68
N ILE A 384 -5.41 -13.47 -29.71
CA ILE A 384 -5.74 -13.57 -28.29
C ILE A 384 -4.59 -12.94 -27.50
N VAL A 385 -4.92 -12.07 -26.56
CA VAL A 385 -3.96 -11.49 -25.61
C VAL A 385 -4.25 -12.00 -24.20
N ALA A 386 -3.22 -12.39 -23.49
CA ALA A 386 -3.34 -12.67 -22.06
C ALA A 386 -3.19 -11.38 -21.26
N VAL A 387 -4.14 -11.12 -20.36
CA VAL A 387 -4.16 -9.95 -19.49
C VAL A 387 -4.16 -10.43 -18.06
N ARG A 388 -3.22 -9.95 -17.25
CA ARG A 388 -3.10 -10.21 -15.82
C ARG A 388 -3.40 -8.93 -15.07
N ILE A 389 -4.30 -9.00 -14.10
CA ILE A 389 -4.54 -7.88 -13.19
C ILE A 389 -3.45 -7.92 -12.11
N ASP A 390 -2.59 -6.91 -12.08
CA ASP A 390 -1.50 -6.81 -11.12
C ASP A 390 -1.93 -6.08 -9.84
N LYS A 391 -2.73 -5.02 -10.01
CA LYS A 391 -3.16 -4.17 -8.89
C LYS A 391 -4.55 -3.59 -9.14
N VAL A 392 -5.36 -3.55 -8.11
CA VAL A 392 -6.67 -2.89 -8.15
C VAL A 392 -6.77 -1.88 -7.02
N GLY A 393 -7.26 -0.70 -7.34
CA GLY A 393 -7.63 0.33 -6.37
C GLY A 393 -9.14 0.50 -6.29
N LYS A 394 -9.70 0.63 -5.08
CA LYS A 394 -11.11 0.92 -4.82
C LYS A 394 -11.24 2.05 -3.80
N VAL A 395 -12.36 2.75 -3.82
CA VAL A 395 -12.84 3.55 -2.68
C VAL A 395 -13.86 2.73 -1.91
N TRP A 396 -13.69 2.67 -0.61
CA TRP A 396 -14.69 2.14 0.30
C TRP A 396 -15.37 3.29 1.03
N ASN A 397 -16.64 3.51 0.73
CA ASN A 397 -17.46 4.61 1.21
C ASN A 397 -18.03 4.30 2.61
N GLN A 398 -17.15 4.11 3.59
CA GLN A 398 -17.50 3.89 4.99
C GLN A 398 -16.91 5.00 5.84
N GLU A 399 -17.77 5.64 6.64
CA GLU A 399 -17.37 6.74 7.49
C GLU A 399 -16.81 6.22 8.83
N TYR A 400 -15.62 6.69 9.19
CA TYR A 400 -14.99 6.42 10.48
C TYR A 400 -15.02 7.69 11.34
N HIS A 401 -15.31 7.51 12.61
CA HIS A 401 -15.28 8.56 13.62
C HIS A 401 -14.38 8.15 14.78
N CYS A 402 -13.44 9.01 15.15
CA CYS A 402 -12.55 8.79 16.27
C CYS A 402 -12.40 10.07 17.08
N LYS A 403 -12.54 9.97 18.40
CA LYS A 403 -12.18 11.06 19.33
C LYS A 403 -10.69 10.96 19.63
N ILE A 404 -10.00 12.04 19.39
CA ILE A 404 -8.58 12.18 19.72
C ILE A 404 -8.50 12.96 21.02
N LYS A 405 -7.84 12.38 22.01
CA LYS A 405 -7.66 12.96 23.33
C LYS A 405 -6.25 13.50 23.47
#